data_994d05c12ca674c553bc5b6277b242c1
#
_entry.id   994d05c12ca674c553bc5b6277b242c1
#
_cell.length_a   1.000
_cell.length_b   1.000
_cell.length_c   1.000
_cell.angle_alpha   90.00
_cell.angle_beta   90.00
_cell.angle_gamma   90.00
#
_symmetry.space_group_name_H-M   'P 1'
#
loop_
_entity.id
_entity.type
_entity.pdbx_description
1 polymer ?
#
loop_
_entity_poly.entity_id
_entity_poly.type
_entity_poly.pdbx_seq_one_letter_code
_entity_poly.pdbx_strand_id
1 'polypeptide(L)'
;GMEAVDAILQDILDLYELDFAKYAEPREIPRIHAIWHSLPSQLAKENRKFIYKVIKPGARSKDYEDALMWLEDAGMVYRIYNITRPQMPLAAYEDLTAFKLYACDCGLLRRLANLPSNIVLNPTANYTEFKGAMAENAILQSLMPILKRDTPFYWSPDSRAEIEFVIQWHDEIIPIEVKAENCVSGRSLTVYNEKYNPRRRIRFSFLNLQYNNGLLNCPS
;
A
#
# COMPACT_ATOMS: atom_id res chain seq x y z
N GLY A 1 6.23 -7.09 -26.65
CA GLY A 1 4.90 -7.45 -26.18
C GLY A 1 4.89 -7.61 -24.66
N MET A 2 3.75 -7.97 -24.07
CA MET A 2 3.57 -8.09 -22.60
C MET A 2 4.49 -9.14 -21.97
N GLU A 3 4.77 -10.22 -22.67
CA GLU A 3 5.74 -11.24 -22.20
C GLU A 3 7.16 -10.68 -21.99
N ALA A 4 7.57 -9.74 -22.85
CA ALA A 4 8.87 -9.08 -22.67
C ALA A 4 8.89 -8.18 -21.42
N VAL A 5 7.76 -7.55 -21.07
CA VAL A 5 7.62 -6.78 -19.82
C VAL A 5 7.73 -7.70 -18.61
N ASP A 6 7.06 -8.85 -18.64
CA ASP A 6 7.13 -9.84 -17.56
C ASP A 6 8.56 -10.38 -17.36
N ALA A 7 9.31 -10.60 -18.46
CA ALA A 7 10.71 -11.03 -18.39
C ALA A 7 11.59 -9.93 -17.77
N ILE A 8 11.46 -8.68 -18.21
CA ILE A 8 12.23 -7.55 -17.65
C ILE A 8 11.95 -7.37 -16.16
N LEU A 9 10.69 -7.45 -15.75
CA LEU A 9 10.33 -7.34 -14.33
C LEU A 9 10.90 -8.50 -13.51
N GLN A 10 10.97 -9.70 -14.08
CA GLN A 10 11.63 -10.84 -13.43
C GLN A 10 13.12 -10.59 -13.26
N ASP A 11 13.79 -10.14 -14.32
CA ASP A 11 15.23 -9.81 -14.25
C ASP A 11 15.52 -8.76 -13.18
N ILE A 12 14.64 -7.75 -13.02
CA ILE A 12 14.77 -6.73 -11.96
C ILE A 12 14.61 -7.37 -10.58
N LEU A 13 13.62 -8.25 -10.38
CA LEU A 13 13.43 -8.95 -9.09
C LEU A 13 14.65 -9.81 -8.75
N ASP A 14 15.16 -10.55 -9.73
CA ASP A 14 16.35 -11.42 -9.54
C ASP A 14 17.58 -10.58 -9.17
N LEU A 15 17.77 -9.40 -9.79
CA LEU A 15 18.84 -8.46 -9.45
C LEU A 15 18.69 -7.92 -8.01
N TYR A 16 17.47 -7.57 -7.58
CA TYR A 16 17.24 -7.12 -6.21
C TYR A 16 17.55 -8.21 -5.18
N GLU A 17 17.20 -9.44 -5.47
CA GLU A 17 17.53 -10.57 -4.58
C GLU A 17 19.04 -10.84 -4.49
N LEU A 18 19.78 -10.62 -5.59
CA LEU A 18 21.25 -10.65 -5.57
C LEU A 18 21.82 -9.48 -4.73
N ASP A 19 21.22 -8.31 -4.80
CA ASP A 19 21.62 -7.15 -4.00
C ASP A 19 21.33 -7.37 -2.50
N PHE A 20 20.25 -8.05 -2.13
CA PHE A 20 20.02 -8.46 -0.73
C PHE A 20 21.19 -9.31 -0.21
N ALA A 21 21.63 -10.28 -1.00
CA ALA A 21 22.75 -11.15 -0.63
C ALA A 21 24.10 -10.41 -0.56
N LYS A 22 24.26 -9.31 -1.31
CA LYS A 22 25.51 -8.54 -1.40
C LYS A 22 25.63 -7.48 -0.32
N TYR A 23 24.53 -6.81 0.04
CA TYR A 23 24.58 -5.60 0.86
C TYR A 23 24.00 -5.77 2.25
N ALA A 24 23.14 -6.79 2.50
CA ALA A 24 22.62 -7.05 3.83
C ALA A 24 23.55 -7.92 4.67
N GLU A 25 23.41 -7.82 5.99
CA GLU A 25 24.10 -8.74 6.88
C GLU A 25 23.64 -10.19 6.64
N PRO A 26 24.55 -11.19 6.64
CA PRO A 26 24.21 -12.57 6.31
C PRO A 26 23.05 -13.17 7.13
N ARG A 27 22.92 -12.77 8.40
CA ARG A 27 21.84 -13.23 9.29
C ARG A 27 20.48 -12.67 8.92
N GLU A 28 20.42 -11.49 8.24
CA GLU A 28 19.18 -10.80 7.87
C GLU A 28 18.68 -11.21 6.48
N ILE A 29 19.55 -11.70 5.60
CA ILE A 29 19.19 -12.08 4.22
C ILE A 29 17.95 -12.99 4.16
N PRO A 30 17.86 -14.11 4.94
CA PRO A 30 16.67 -14.96 4.89
C PRO A 30 15.39 -14.25 5.37
N ARG A 31 15.51 -13.28 6.28
CA ARG A 31 14.38 -12.51 6.79
C ARG A 31 13.91 -11.47 5.79
N ILE A 32 14.85 -10.80 5.11
CA ILE A 32 14.58 -9.86 4.02
C ILE A 32 13.80 -10.57 2.91
N HIS A 33 14.30 -11.71 2.42
CA HIS A 33 13.59 -12.53 1.44
C HIS A 33 12.20 -12.95 1.94
N ALA A 34 12.07 -13.36 3.19
CA ALA A 34 10.81 -13.81 3.75
C ALA A 34 9.77 -12.67 3.81
N ILE A 35 10.16 -11.44 4.17
CA ILE A 35 9.30 -10.26 4.13
C ILE A 35 8.94 -9.95 2.68
N TRP A 36 9.93 -9.84 1.79
CA TRP A 36 9.76 -9.49 0.38
C TRP A 36 8.76 -10.41 -0.32
N HIS A 37 8.95 -11.72 -0.22
CA HIS A 37 8.05 -12.70 -0.81
C HIS A 37 6.67 -12.78 -0.13
N SER A 38 6.52 -12.27 1.09
CA SER A 38 5.22 -12.24 1.76
C SER A 38 4.32 -11.11 1.29
N LEU A 39 4.84 -10.07 0.60
CA LEU A 39 4.08 -8.88 0.21
C LEU A 39 2.76 -9.20 -0.50
N PRO A 40 2.70 -10.07 -1.52
CA PRO A 40 1.44 -10.39 -2.16
C PRO A 40 0.42 -10.99 -1.19
N SER A 41 0.86 -11.90 -0.31
CA SER A 41 -0.02 -12.54 0.68
C SER A 41 -0.46 -11.59 1.80
N GLN A 42 0.36 -10.59 2.15
CA GLN A 42 -0.01 -9.56 3.11
C GLN A 42 -1.10 -8.64 2.53
N LEU A 43 -0.91 -8.20 1.29
CA LEU A 43 -1.77 -7.24 0.62
C LEU A 43 -3.07 -7.86 0.08
N ALA A 44 -3.11 -9.16 -0.18
CA ALA A 44 -4.32 -9.87 -0.60
C ALA A 44 -5.36 -10.04 0.52
N LYS A 45 -5.04 -9.67 1.76
CA LYS A 45 -5.99 -9.76 2.89
C LYS A 45 -6.95 -8.58 2.90
N GLU A 46 -8.11 -8.81 3.49
CA GLU A 46 -9.19 -7.82 3.56
C GLU A 46 -8.73 -6.48 4.15
N ASN A 47 -8.02 -6.50 5.29
CA ASN A 47 -7.56 -5.28 5.97
C ASN A 47 -6.12 -4.88 5.65
N ARG A 48 -5.38 -5.69 4.87
CA ARG A 48 -3.98 -5.48 4.45
C ARG A 48 -2.99 -5.10 5.56
N LYS A 49 -3.40 -5.21 6.82
CA LYS A 49 -2.49 -5.02 7.97
C LYS A 49 -1.38 -6.06 7.91
N PHE A 50 -0.13 -5.62 8.10
CA PHE A 50 1.00 -6.53 8.12
C PHE A 50 0.95 -7.48 9.31
N ILE A 51 1.09 -8.77 9.06
CA ILE A 51 1.00 -9.83 10.07
C ILE A 51 2.24 -10.72 9.96
N TYR A 52 3.11 -10.67 10.96
CA TYR A 52 4.35 -11.46 10.98
C TYR A 52 4.10 -12.97 10.84
N LYS A 53 3.02 -13.50 11.40
CA LYS A 53 2.64 -14.92 11.27
C LYS A 53 2.35 -15.37 9.83
N VAL A 54 2.12 -14.43 8.89
CA VAL A 54 1.99 -14.74 7.44
C VAL A 54 3.32 -15.10 6.83
N ILE A 55 4.42 -14.53 7.34
CA ILE A 55 5.76 -14.88 6.90
C ILE A 55 6.04 -16.34 7.26
N LYS A 56 5.83 -16.70 8.52
CA LYS A 56 5.88 -18.09 9.02
C LYS A 56 5.18 -18.23 10.37
N PRO A 57 4.68 -19.43 10.72
CA PRO A 57 4.13 -19.68 12.06
C PRO A 57 5.14 -19.31 13.15
N GLY A 58 4.67 -18.54 14.17
CA GLY A 58 5.52 -18.13 15.30
C GLY A 58 6.42 -16.92 15.05
N ALA A 59 6.41 -16.30 13.87
CA ALA A 59 7.19 -15.09 13.59
C ALA A 59 6.74 -13.94 14.51
N ARG A 60 7.72 -13.18 15.03
CA ARG A 60 7.52 -12.05 15.95
C ARG A 60 8.18 -10.80 15.36
N SER A 61 7.64 -9.62 15.68
CA SER A 61 8.18 -8.33 15.20
C SER A 61 9.67 -8.18 15.48
N LYS A 62 10.10 -8.45 16.70
CA LYS A 62 11.51 -8.34 17.12
C LYS A 62 12.51 -9.16 16.28
N ASP A 63 12.03 -10.21 15.62
CA ASP A 63 12.89 -11.09 14.82
C ASP A 63 13.05 -10.60 13.36
N TYR A 64 12.24 -9.61 12.94
CA TYR A 64 12.14 -9.13 11.57
C TYR A 64 12.31 -7.62 11.42
N GLU A 65 12.41 -6.86 12.53
CA GLU A 65 12.45 -5.40 12.47
C GLU A 65 13.68 -4.89 11.70
N ASP A 66 14.87 -5.45 11.97
CA ASP A 66 16.10 -5.05 11.26
C ASP A 66 15.99 -5.31 9.74
N ALA A 67 15.42 -6.45 9.37
CA ALA A 67 15.20 -6.80 7.96
C ALA A 67 14.15 -5.90 7.30
N LEU A 68 13.12 -5.49 8.03
CA LEU A 68 12.09 -4.59 7.55
C LEU A 68 12.64 -3.18 7.36
N MET A 69 13.40 -2.66 8.34
CA MET A 69 14.12 -1.38 8.23
C MET A 69 15.08 -1.38 7.05
N TRP A 70 15.80 -2.47 6.85
CA TRP A 70 16.69 -2.59 5.68
C TRP A 70 15.95 -2.42 4.35
N LEU A 71 14.78 -3.07 4.19
CA LEU A 71 13.96 -2.93 2.98
C LEU A 71 13.41 -1.51 2.80
N GLU A 72 13.08 -0.82 3.89
CA GLU A 72 12.65 0.58 3.85
C GLU A 72 13.80 1.51 3.45
N ASP A 73 14.97 1.36 4.07
CA ASP A 73 16.16 2.17 3.79
C ASP A 73 16.67 1.96 2.36
N ALA A 74 16.53 0.73 1.84
CA ALA A 74 16.80 0.42 0.44
C ALA A 74 15.74 0.96 -0.53
N GLY A 75 14.64 1.54 -0.04
CA GLY A 75 13.56 2.06 -0.85
C GLY A 75 12.72 0.98 -1.56
N MET A 76 12.79 -0.27 -1.10
CA MET A 76 12.10 -1.40 -1.69
C MET A 76 10.63 -1.49 -1.26
N VAL A 77 10.33 -0.99 -0.07
CA VAL A 77 8.98 -1.03 0.52
C VAL A 77 8.64 0.31 1.18
N TYR A 78 7.35 0.57 1.29
CA TYR A 78 6.78 1.66 2.08
C TYR A 78 5.98 1.10 3.24
N ARG A 79 6.34 1.48 4.47
CA ARG A 79 5.59 1.15 5.68
C ARG A 79 4.63 2.29 5.99
N ILE A 80 3.34 2.01 5.96
CA ILE A 80 2.27 3.00 6.16
C ILE A 80 1.57 2.67 7.48
N TYR A 81 1.74 3.52 8.48
CA TYR A 81 1.18 3.32 9.81
C TYR A 81 -0.29 3.75 9.91
N ASN A 82 -1.01 3.11 10.83
CA ASN A 82 -2.33 3.58 11.23
C ASN A 82 -2.24 4.86 12.05
N ILE A 83 -3.21 5.74 11.90
CA ILE A 83 -3.40 6.86 12.83
C ILE A 83 -4.63 6.64 13.71
N THR A 84 -4.48 6.91 14.99
CA THR A 84 -5.58 6.81 15.96
C THR A 84 -6.55 7.99 15.83
N ARG A 85 -6.05 9.16 15.42
CA ARG A 85 -6.82 10.38 15.22
C ARG A 85 -6.23 11.20 14.06
N PRO A 86 -7.06 11.68 13.11
CA PRO A 86 -6.59 12.56 12.05
C PRO A 86 -6.51 14.02 12.55
N GLN A 87 -5.48 14.31 13.33
CA GLN A 87 -5.16 15.64 13.85
C GLN A 87 -3.71 16.00 13.53
N MET A 88 -3.42 17.27 13.39
CA MET A 88 -2.07 17.76 13.13
C MET A 88 -1.24 17.84 14.42
N PRO A 89 0.06 17.47 14.36
CA PRO A 89 0.69 16.76 13.24
C PRO A 89 0.29 15.28 13.23
N LEU A 90 0.03 14.70 12.06
CA LEU A 90 -0.43 13.30 11.96
C LEU A 90 0.51 12.30 12.64
N ALA A 91 1.83 12.52 12.54
CA ALA A 91 2.84 11.67 13.18
C ALA A 91 2.71 11.57 14.71
N ALA A 92 2.06 12.53 15.37
CA ALA A 92 1.83 12.45 16.81
C ALA A 92 0.74 11.44 17.21
N TYR A 93 -0.03 10.97 16.24
CA TYR A 93 -1.15 10.05 16.45
C TYR A 93 -0.93 8.68 15.79
N GLU A 94 0.29 8.40 15.43
CA GLU A 94 0.73 7.15 14.82
C GLU A 94 0.60 5.96 15.77
N ASP A 95 0.05 4.86 15.28
CA ASP A 95 0.04 3.58 15.98
C ASP A 95 1.14 2.68 15.42
N LEU A 96 2.28 2.66 16.08
CA LEU A 96 3.44 1.86 15.69
C LEU A 96 3.18 0.33 15.68
N THR A 97 2.08 -0.11 16.28
CA THR A 97 1.70 -1.54 16.32
C THR A 97 0.86 -1.99 15.12
N ALA A 98 0.44 -1.04 14.29
CA ALA A 98 -0.47 -1.29 13.18
C ALA A 98 0.02 -0.58 11.91
N PHE A 99 0.53 -1.34 10.96
CA PHE A 99 0.99 -0.81 9.68
C PHE A 99 0.62 -1.73 8.50
N LYS A 100 0.62 -1.16 7.32
CA LYS A 100 0.56 -1.85 6.02
C LYS A 100 1.93 -1.75 5.35
N LEU A 101 2.29 -2.73 4.55
CA LEU A 101 3.55 -2.75 3.82
C LEU A 101 3.28 -2.86 2.32
N TYR A 102 3.69 -1.85 1.56
CA TYR A 102 3.52 -1.78 0.11
C TYR A 102 4.87 -1.93 -0.60
N ALA A 103 4.88 -2.47 -1.81
CA ALA A 103 6.06 -2.50 -2.64
C ALA A 103 6.37 -1.12 -3.24
N CYS A 104 7.63 -0.85 -3.54
CA CYS A 104 8.06 0.40 -4.19
C CYS A 104 7.44 0.59 -5.58
N ASP A 105 7.10 -0.51 -6.26
CA ASP A 105 6.54 -0.50 -7.60
C ASP A 105 5.44 -1.56 -7.76
N CYS A 106 4.30 -1.16 -8.36
CA CYS A 106 3.15 -2.04 -8.55
C CYS A 106 3.38 -3.13 -9.61
N GLY A 107 4.26 -2.89 -10.59
CA GLY A 107 4.66 -3.88 -11.57
C GLY A 107 5.49 -4.99 -10.94
N LEU A 108 6.41 -4.64 -10.05
CA LEU A 108 7.19 -5.60 -9.25
C LEU A 108 6.29 -6.39 -8.31
N LEU A 109 5.35 -5.74 -7.62
CA LEU A 109 4.35 -6.43 -6.78
C LEU A 109 3.56 -7.45 -7.58
N ARG A 110 3.10 -7.06 -8.77
CA ARG A 110 2.40 -7.96 -9.69
C ARG A 110 3.26 -9.17 -10.06
N ARG A 111 4.53 -8.93 -10.38
CA ARG A 111 5.46 -10.01 -10.77
C ARG A 111 5.77 -10.93 -9.59
N LEU A 112 5.97 -10.40 -8.39
CA LEU A 112 6.11 -11.17 -7.14
C LEU A 112 4.90 -12.08 -6.89
N ALA A 113 3.70 -11.61 -7.23
CA ALA A 113 2.47 -12.38 -7.13
C ALA A 113 2.31 -13.43 -8.25
N ASN A 114 3.27 -13.54 -9.18
CA ASN A 114 3.14 -14.35 -10.38
C ASN A 114 1.87 -14.08 -11.20
N LEU A 115 1.33 -12.85 -11.15
CA LEU A 115 0.14 -12.46 -11.89
C LEU A 115 0.56 -12.03 -13.32
N PRO A 116 0.19 -12.77 -14.36
CA PRO A 116 0.53 -12.42 -15.73
C PRO A 116 -0.07 -11.07 -16.16
N SER A 117 0.66 -10.32 -16.97
CA SER A 117 0.24 -8.99 -17.42
C SER A 117 -1.07 -9.00 -18.22
N ASN A 118 -1.34 -10.05 -18.98
CA ASN A 118 -2.58 -10.21 -19.74
C ASN A 118 -3.81 -10.37 -18.84
N ILE A 119 -3.64 -10.87 -17.60
CA ILE A 119 -4.74 -11.00 -16.64
C ILE A 119 -5.14 -9.62 -16.12
N VAL A 120 -4.17 -8.74 -15.85
CA VAL A 120 -4.46 -7.37 -15.35
C VAL A 120 -5.27 -6.58 -16.37
N LEU A 121 -5.02 -6.79 -17.66
CA LEU A 121 -5.73 -6.12 -18.74
C LEU A 121 -7.08 -6.76 -19.08
N ASN A 122 -7.39 -7.91 -18.51
CA ASN A 122 -8.66 -8.59 -18.75
C ASN A 122 -9.72 -8.15 -17.73
N PRO A 123 -10.77 -7.41 -18.14
CA PRO A 123 -11.80 -6.92 -17.23
C PRO A 123 -12.62 -8.02 -16.57
N THR A 124 -12.60 -9.25 -17.12
CA THR A 124 -13.34 -10.40 -16.60
C THR A 124 -12.50 -11.35 -15.74
N ALA A 125 -11.22 -11.06 -15.57
CA ALA A 125 -10.32 -11.92 -14.79
C ALA A 125 -10.65 -11.89 -13.29
N ASN A 126 -10.70 -13.08 -12.69
CA ASN A 126 -11.02 -13.24 -11.27
C ASN A 126 -9.77 -13.09 -10.39
N TYR A 127 -9.43 -11.85 -10.04
CA TYR A 127 -8.40 -11.53 -9.06
C TYR A 127 -8.81 -10.33 -8.18
N THR A 128 -10.09 -10.25 -7.89
CA THR A 128 -10.78 -9.07 -7.29
C THR A 128 -10.10 -8.54 -6.03
N GLU A 129 -9.77 -9.42 -5.08
CA GLU A 129 -9.11 -9.01 -3.83
C GLU A 129 -7.73 -8.40 -4.09
N PHE A 130 -6.92 -9.04 -4.92
CA PHE A 130 -5.58 -8.55 -5.25
C PHE A 130 -5.61 -7.30 -6.16
N LYS A 131 -6.68 -7.11 -6.95
CA LYS A 131 -6.91 -5.90 -7.75
C LYS A 131 -6.97 -4.64 -6.87
N GLY A 132 -7.66 -4.72 -5.73
CA GLY A 132 -7.66 -3.62 -4.75
C GLY A 132 -6.27 -3.30 -4.22
N ALA A 133 -5.49 -4.33 -3.88
CA ALA A 133 -4.10 -4.18 -3.43
C ALA A 133 -3.20 -3.51 -4.48
N MET A 134 -3.33 -3.93 -5.73
CA MET A 134 -2.61 -3.33 -6.87
C MET A 134 -2.98 -1.87 -7.07
N ALA A 135 -4.26 -1.53 -7.00
CA ALA A 135 -4.72 -0.15 -7.14
C ALA A 135 -4.17 0.75 -6.01
N GLU A 136 -4.23 0.29 -4.76
CA GLU A 136 -3.64 1.02 -3.63
C GLU A 136 -2.13 1.21 -3.79
N ASN A 137 -1.41 0.15 -4.16
CA ASN A 137 0.04 0.23 -4.38
C ASN A 137 0.39 1.23 -5.50
N ALA A 138 -0.36 1.24 -6.61
CA ALA A 138 -0.15 2.17 -7.72
C ALA A 138 -0.43 3.63 -7.30
N ILE A 139 -1.48 3.87 -6.52
CA ILE A 139 -1.78 5.21 -5.99
C ILE A 139 -0.68 5.65 -5.01
N LEU A 140 -0.24 4.78 -4.09
CA LEU A 140 0.87 5.10 -3.19
C LEU A 140 2.14 5.44 -3.96
N GLN A 141 2.53 4.60 -4.93
CA GLN A 141 3.68 4.84 -5.81
C GLN A 141 3.61 6.22 -6.49
N SER A 142 2.41 6.65 -6.88
CA SER A 142 2.18 7.97 -7.50
C SER A 142 2.21 9.11 -6.48
N LEU A 143 1.83 8.88 -5.23
CA LEU A 143 1.84 9.88 -4.16
C LEU A 143 3.25 10.16 -3.62
N MET A 144 4.10 9.15 -3.48
CA MET A 144 5.41 9.27 -2.84
C MET A 144 6.31 10.36 -3.46
N PRO A 145 6.44 10.51 -4.80
CA PRO A 145 7.21 11.59 -5.39
C PRO A 145 6.67 13.00 -5.09
N ILE A 146 5.34 13.11 -4.87
CA ILE A 146 4.66 14.37 -4.56
C ILE A 146 4.89 14.75 -3.10
N LEU A 147 4.78 13.77 -2.21
CA LEU A 147 4.93 13.94 -0.76
C LEU A 147 6.40 14.10 -0.34
N LYS A 148 7.35 13.67 -1.20
CA LYS A 148 8.81 13.76 -0.97
C LYS A 148 9.24 12.97 0.28
N ARG A 149 9.36 13.67 1.44
CA ARG A 149 9.79 13.09 2.73
C ARG A 149 8.62 12.72 3.64
N ASP A 150 7.43 13.23 3.33
CA ASP A 150 6.25 12.98 4.14
C ASP A 150 5.64 11.64 3.73
N THR A 151 5.47 10.75 4.71
CA THR A 151 4.84 9.45 4.49
C THR A 151 3.34 9.57 4.78
N PRO A 152 2.47 9.06 3.92
CA PRO A 152 1.06 8.99 4.23
C PRO A 152 0.80 8.01 5.38
N PHE A 153 -0.37 8.14 6.01
CA PHE A 153 -0.87 7.19 7.00
C PHE A 153 -2.13 6.52 6.46
N TYR A 154 -2.63 5.50 7.12
CA TYR A 154 -3.99 5.04 6.90
C TYR A 154 -4.83 5.23 8.16
N TRP A 155 -6.14 5.21 8.02
CA TRP A 155 -7.06 5.32 9.15
C TRP A 155 -8.02 4.15 9.15
N SER A 156 -8.02 3.39 10.25
CA SER A 156 -8.92 2.26 10.46
C SER A 156 -9.23 2.16 11.96
N PRO A 157 -10.33 2.79 12.42
CA PRO A 157 -10.70 2.78 13.83
C PRO A 157 -11.25 1.43 14.29
N ASP A 158 -11.85 0.70 13.36
CA ASP A 158 -12.44 -0.62 13.57
C ASP A 158 -12.55 -1.35 12.20
N SER A 159 -13.06 -2.58 12.21
CA SER A 159 -13.20 -3.38 10.99
C SER A 159 -14.28 -2.88 10.01
N ARG A 160 -15.02 -1.79 10.31
CA ARG A 160 -16.18 -1.34 9.53
C ARG A 160 -15.88 -0.22 8.56
N ALA A 161 -14.81 0.54 8.78
CA ALA A 161 -14.39 1.65 7.95
C ALA A 161 -12.87 1.75 7.87
N GLU A 162 -12.35 1.96 6.67
CA GLU A 162 -10.93 2.18 6.42
C GLU A 162 -10.74 3.24 5.35
N ILE A 163 -9.82 4.16 5.57
CA ILE A 163 -9.30 5.11 4.58
C ILE A 163 -7.88 4.68 4.25
N GLU A 164 -7.64 4.35 2.99
CA GLU A 164 -6.40 3.76 2.52
C GLU A 164 -5.20 4.66 2.73
N PHE A 165 -5.37 5.99 2.49
CA PHE A 165 -4.31 6.96 2.79
C PHE A 165 -4.90 8.21 3.42
N VAL A 166 -4.18 8.75 4.40
CA VAL A 166 -4.44 10.06 5.01
C VAL A 166 -3.15 10.85 4.93
N ILE A 167 -3.18 12.00 4.29
CA ILE A 167 -2.03 12.88 4.13
C ILE A 167 -2.23 14.20 4.87
N GLN A 168 -1.13 14.74 5.39
CA GLN A 168 -1.08 16.12 5.82
C GLN A 168 -0.53 16.96 4.66
N TRP A 169 -1.33 17.90 4.17
CA TRP A 169 -0.95 18.77 3.07
C TRP A 169 -1.15 20.22 3.48
N HIS A 170 -0.04 20.93 3.76
CA HIS A 170 -0.05 22.26 4.35
C HIS A 170 -0.83 22.28 5.69
N ASP A 171 -1.94 23.02 5.75
CA ASP A 171 -2.83 23.18 6.90
C ASP A 171 -4.06 22.26 6.87
N GLU A 172 -4.06 21.26 5.98
CA GLU A 172 -5.18 20.33 5.80
C GLU A 172 -4.78 18.88 6.01
N ILE A 173 -5.72 18.10 6.52
CA ILE A 173 -5.64 16.63 6.53
C ILE A 173 -6.61 16.12 5.48
N ILE A 174 -6.09 15.40 4.49
CA ILE A 174 -6.85 14.94 3.33
C ILE A 174 -6.95 13.41 3.37
N PRO A 175 -8.15 12.85 3.57
CA PRO A 175 -8.39 11.42 3.39
C PRO A 175 -8.47 11.07 1.91
N ILE A 176 -7.87 9.93 1.55
CA ILE A 176 -7.80 9.40 0.18
C ILE A 176 -8.35 7.98 0.21
N GLU A 177 -9.46 7.76 -0.48
CA GLU A 177 -10.08 6.45 -0.70
C GLU A 177 -9.68 5.91 -2.07
N VAL A 178 -9.33 4.62 -2.17
CA VAL A 178 -9.00 3.95 -3.43
C VAL A 178 -10.03 2.87 -3.73
N LYS A 179 -10.65 2.94 -4.90
CA LYS A 179 -11.64 1.96 -5.38
C LYS A 179 -11.22 1.35 -6.71
N ALA A 180 -11.00 0.06 -6.72
CA ALA A 180 -10.62 -0.70 -7.91
C ALA A 180 -11.82 -1.20 -8.73
N GLU A 181 -13.03 -0.73 -8.43
CA GLU A 181 -14.28 -1.16 -9.06
C GLU A 181 -15.18 0.02 -9.46
N ASN A 182 -16.13 -0.24 -10.37
CA ASN A 182 -17.11 0.75 -10.78
C ASN A 182 -18.17 1.06 -9.71
N CYS A 183 -18.36 0.16 -8.72
CA CYS A 183 -19.32 0.36 -7.64
C CYS A 183 -18.70 1.19 -6.53
N VAL A 184 -19.06 2.44 -6.45
CA VAL A 184 -18.46 3.42 -5.52
C VAL A 184 -19.35 3.55 -4.27
N SER A 185 -19.52 2.49 -3.50
CA SER A 185 -20.12 2.61 -2.17
C SER A 185 -19.10 3.28 -1.24
N GLY A 186 -19.17 4.60 -1.13
CA GLY A 186 -18.22 5.41 -0.34
C GLY A 186 -18.49 5.39 1.16
N ARG A 187 -18.82 4.23 1.74
CA ARG A 187 -19.17 4.11 3.17
C ARG A 187 -18.05 4.61 4.08
N SER A 188 -16.81 4.21 3.83
CA SER A 188 -15.68 4.59 4.69
C SER A 188 -15.42 6.09 4.66
N LEU A 189 -15.44 6.69 3.46
CA LEU A 189 -15.25 8.12 3.29
C LEU A 189 -16.42 8.92 3.88
N THR A 190 -17.63 8.37 3.83
CA THR A 190 -18.83 8.97 4.48
C THR A 190 -18.67 8.96 6.00
N VAL A 191 -18.31 7.81 6.60
CA VAL A 191 -18.04 7.68 8.04
C VAL A 191 -16.94 8.64 8.49
N TYR A 192 -15.84 8.72 7.72
CA TYR A 192 -14.77 9.65 8.01
C TYR A 192 -15.24 11.11 7.96
N ASN A 193 -16.02 11.47 6.92
CA ASN A 193 -16.55 12.81 6.75
C ASN A 193 -17.51 13.21 7.89
N GLU A 194 -18.41 12.32 8.28
CA GLU A 194 -19.34 12.58 9.40
C GLU A 194 -18.61 12.81 10.72
N LYS A 195 -17.49 12.10 10.93
CA LYS A 195 -16.72 12.16 12.18
C LYS A 195 -15.77 13.35 12.26
N TYR A 196 -15.13 13.72 11.14
CA TYR A 196 -14.01 14.67 11.15
C TYR A 196 -14.23 15.90 10.25
N ASN A 197 -15.24 15.87 9.39
CA ASN A 197 -15.62 16.97 8.49
C ASN A 197 -14.43 17.64 7.76
N PRO A 198 -13.59 16.89 7.01
CA PRO A 198 -12.44 17.46 6.32
C PRO A 198 -12.90 18.38 5.18
N ARG A 199 -12.14 19.46 4.94
CA ARG A 199 -12.44 20.40 3.84
C ARG A 199 -12.41 19.73 2.47
N ARG A 200 -11.45 18.81 2.27
CA ARG A 200 -11.24 18.08 1.02
C ARG A 200 -11.15 16.58 1.28
N ARG A 201 -11.65 15.83 0.34
CA ARG A 201 -11.60 14.37 0.29
C ARG A 201 -11.23 13.97 -1.12
N ILE A 202 -10.40 12.96 -1.28
CA ILE A 202 -10.02 12.44 -2.60
C ILE A 202 -10.49 11.01 -2.70
N ARG A 203 -10.99 10.65 -3.86
CA ARG A 203 -11.30 9.27 -4.23
C ARG A 203 -10.66 8.96 -5.57
N PHE A 204 -9.88 7.92 -5.61
CA PHE A 204 -9.45 7.30 -6.87
C PHE A 204 -10.41 6.19 -7.24
N SER A 205 -10.93 6.21 -8.47
CA SER A 205 -11.87 5.20 -8.97
C SER A 205 -11.90 5.20 -10.49
N PHE A 206 -12.66 4.29 -11.12
CA PHE A 206 -12.84 4.28 -12.57
C PHE A 206 -13.86 5.33 -13.07
N LEU A 207 -14.40 6.18 -12.21
CA LEU A 207 -15.26 7.28 -12.61
C LEU A 207 -14.43 8.46 -13.14
N ASN A 208 -15.03 9.25 -14.01
CA ASN A 208 -14.41 10.46 -14.56
C ASN A 208 -14.05 11.47 -13.46
N LEU A 209 -13.13 12.39 -13.79
CA LEU A 209 -12.77 13.50 -12.92
C LEU A 209 -14.01 14.34 -12.57
N GLN A 210 -14.30 14.44 -11.28
CA GLN A 210 -15.44 15.20 -10.77
C GLN A 210 -15.10 15.84 -9.43
N TYR A 211 -15.58 17.04 -9.21
CA TYR A 211 -15.52 17.70 -7.91
C TYR A 211 -16.91 18.08 -7.44
N ASN A 212 -17.32 17.57 -6.28
CA ASN A 212 -18.61 17.84 -5.69
C ASN A 212 -18.54 17.82 -4.15
N ASN A 213 -19.05 18.87 -3.52
CA ASN A 213 -19.16 18.99 -2.06
C ASN A 213 -17.87 18.62 -1.29
N GLY A 214 -16.72 19.13 -1.75
CA GLY A 214 -15.42 18.84 -1.12
C GLY A 214 -14.84 17.45 -1.44
N LEU A 215 -15.50 16.64 -2.27
CA LEU A 215 -15.00 15.37 -2.77
C LEU A 215 -14.50 15.54 -4.19
N LEU A 216 -13.21 15.28 -4.39
CA LEU A 216 -12.56 15.14 -5.69
C LEU A 216 -12.49 13.67 -6.07
N ASN A 217 -13.18 13.26 -7.13
CA ASN A 217 -12.98 11.95 -7.73
C ASN A 217 -11.94 12.06 -8.84
N CYS A 218 -10.88 11.29 -8.76
CA CYS A 218 -9.82 11.19 -9.75
C CYS A 218 -9.91 9.84 -10.46
N PRO A 219 -9.80 9.78 -11.80
CA PRO A 219 -9.63 8.52 -12.51
C PRO A 219 -8.35 7.81 -12.06
N SER A 220 -8.43 6.50 -11.80
CA SER A 220 -7.29 5.65 -11.44
C SER A 220 -6.89 4.74 -12.60
#